data_0a4149799ab843641a53c46b83c786ee
#
_entry.id   0a4149799ab843641a53c46b83c786ee
#
_cell.length_a   1.000
_cell.length_b   1.000
_cell.length_c   1.000
_cell.angle_alpha   90.00
_cell.angle_beta   90.00
_cell.angle_gamma   90.00
#
_symmetry.space_group_name_H-M   'P 1'
#
loop_
_entity.id
_entity.type
_entity.pdbx_description
1 polymer ?
#
loop_
_entity_poly.entity_id
_entity_poly.type
_entity_poly.pdbx_seq_one_letter_code
_entity_poly.pdbx_strand_id
1 'polypeptide(L)'
;EVAKSIPMMEKAAAKSDEGELYVRLGNVYLDGDQFAKAADSVRKGLKKGGVKRPDQARLVLGMAYFNLGEYDKARRAFRDAGKDDRSAKYSKQWIAYVTSEEDRQRELEKDLF
;
A
#
# COMPACT_ATOMS: atom_id res chain seq x y z
N GLU A 1 -18.62 6.57 12.42
CA GLU A 1 -17.65 7.18 11.56
C GLU A 1 -16.36 6.38 11.49
N VAL A 2 -15.66 6.48 10.40
CA VAL A 2 -14.43 5.73 10.15
C VAL A 2 -13.36 6.05 11.21
N ALA A 3 -13.13 7.32 11.50
CA ALA A 3 -12.09 7.75 12.44
C ALA A 3 -12.33 7.21 13.85
N LYS A 4 -13.58 7.08 14.27
CA LYS A 4 -13.92 6.55 15.60
C LYS A 4 -13.76 5.04 15.69
N SER A 5 -13.87 4.33 14.57
CA SER A 5 -13.74 2.88 14.54
C SER A 5 -12.28 2.41 14.47
N ILE A 6 -11.34 3.28 14.11
CA ILE A 6 -9.94 2.89 13.95
C ILE A 6 -9.35 2.26 15.23
N PRO A 7 -9.49 2.84 16.43
CA PRO A 7 -8.93 2.20 17.64
C PRO A 7 -9.49 0.82 17.89
N MET A 8 -10.77 0.58 17.61
CA MET A 8 -11.37 -0.73 17.74
C MET A 8 -10.81 -1.72 16.73
N MET A 9 -10.63 -1.27 15.48
CA MET A 9 -10.03 -2.08 14.43
C MET A 9 -8.59 -2.45 14.77
N GLU A 10 -7.80 -1.51 15.31
CA GLU A 10 -6.42 -1.77 15.72
C GLU A 10 -6.36 -2.85 16.79
N LYS A 11 -7.23 -2.78 17.80
CA LYS A 11 -7.29 -3.79 18.85
C LYS A 11 -7.69 -5.16 18.30
N ALA A 12 -8.70 -5.21 17.44
CA ALA A 12 -9.15 -6.44 16.84
C ALA A 12 -8.05 -7.06 15.96
N ALA A 13 -7.36 -6.24 15.17
CA ALA A 13 -6.28 -6.70 14.30
C ALA A 13 -5.12 -7.29 15.13
N ALA A 14 -4.78 -6.63 16.24
CA ALA A 14 -3.69 -7.11 17.10
C ALA A 14 -4.01 -8.45 17.74
N LYS A 15 -5.29 -8.70 18.06
CA LYS A 15 -5.74 -9.94 18.70
C LYS A 15 -5.96 -11.09 17.73
N SER A 16 -6.21 -10.80 16.47
CA SER A 16 -6.49 -11.81 15.46
C SER A 16 -5.24 -12.65 15.17
N ASP A 17 -5.42 -13.96 14.97
CA ASP A 17 -4.34 -14.85 14.56
C ASP A 17 -3.93 -14.63 13.11
N GLU A 18 -4.80 -14.00 12.32
CA GLU A 18 -4.57 -13.76 10.90
C GLU A 18 -4.43 -12.27 10.60
N GLY A 19 -3.73 -11.97 9.52
CA GLY A 19 -3.40 -10.59 9.14
C GLY A 19 -4.48 -9.84 8.38
N GLU A 20 -5.61 -10.48 8.06
CA GLU A 20 -6.66 -9.86 7.24
C GLU A 20 -7.19 -8.55 7.84
N LEU A 21 -7.37 -8.49 9.16
CA LEU A 21 -7.87 -7.27 9.80
C LEU A 21 -6.88 -6.11 9.70
N TYR A 22 -5.57 -6.41 9.75
CA TYR A 22 -4.55 -5.38 9.52
C TYR A 22 -4.61 -4.85 8.08
N VAL A 23 -4.86 -5.73 7.11
CA VAL A 23 -4.99 -5.31 5.70
C VAL A 23 -6.21 -4.41 5.53
N ARG A 24 -7.34 -4.77 6.13
CA ARG A 24 -8.55 -3.95 6.10
C ARG A 24 -8.32 -2.59 6.75
N LEU A 25 -7.62 -2.57 7.87
CA LEU A 25 -7.23 -1.33 8.54
C LEU A 25 -6.33 -0.49 7.64
N GLY A 26 -5.42 -1.12 6.92
CA GLY A 26 -4.58 -0.45 5.94
C GLY A 26 -5.39 0.25 4.85
N ASN A 27 -6.46 -0.38 4.37
CA ASN A 27 -7.37 0.24 3.41
C ASN A 27 -8.06 1.47 4.00
N VAL A 28 -8.49 1.39 5.26
CA VAL A 28 -9.12 2.52 5.95
C VAL A 28 -8.14 3.69 6.05
N TYR A 29 -6.90 3.42 6.43
CA TYR A 29 -5.86 4.45 6.50
C TYR A 29 -5.57 5.05 5.13
N LEU A 30 -5.50 4.22 4.08
CA LEU A 30 -5.26 4.70 2.72
C LEU A 30 -6.37 5.65 2.27
N ASP A 31 -7.62 5.28 2.51
CA ASP A 31 -8.78 6.09 2.17
C ASP A 31 -8.79 7.42 2.92
N GLY A 32 -8.22 7.46 4.11
CA GLY A 32 -8.07 8.67 4.92
C GLY A 32 -6.77 9.43 4.67
N ASP A 33 -6.02 9.08 3.63
CA ASP A 33 -4.76 9.71 3.26
C ASP A 33 -3.67 9.60 4.34
N GLN A 34 -3.79 8.61 5.21
CA GLN A 34 -2.77 8.31 6.22
C GLN A 34 -1.82 7.23 5.69
N PHE A 35 -0.97 7.63 4.75
CA PHE A 35 -0.20 6.69 3.93
C PHE A 35 0.85 5.91 4.71
N ALA A 36 1.54 6.55 5.66
CA ALA A 36 2.54 5.86 6.48
C ALA A 36 1.89 4.77 7.35
N LYS A 37 0.75 5.11 7.94
CA LYS A 37 -0.01 4.14 8.76
C LYS A 37 -0.59 3.02 7.89
N ALA A 38 -1.03 3.35 6.68
CA ALA A 38 -1.53 2.37 5.74
C ALA A 38 -0.45 1.35 5.39
N ALA A 39 0.74 1.82 5.04
CA ALA A 39 1.87 0.93 4.70
C ALA A 39 2.24 0.05 5.89
N ASP A 40 2.34 0.63 7.09
CA ASP A 40 2.69 -0.11 8.30
C ASP A 40 1.66 -1.21 8.60
N SER A 41 0.39 -0.87 8.53
CA SER A 41 -0.70 -1.81 8.82
C SER A 41 -0.72 -2.97 7.81
N VAL A 42 -0.58 -2.66 6.51
CA VAL A 42 -0.56 -3.71 5.48
C VAL A 42 0.65 -4.63 5.69
N ARG A 43 1.83 -4.07 5.98
CA ARG A 43 3.03 -4.89 6.25
C ARG A 43 2.80 -5.83 7.43
N LYS A 44 2.21 -5.33 8.52
CA LYS A 44 1.89 -6.16 9.68
C LYS A 44 0.95 -7.30 9.30
N GLY A 45 -0.06 -7.01 8.49
CA GLY A 45 -1.00 -8.02 8.02
C GLY A 45 -0.33 -9.09 7.18
N LEU A 46 0.50 -8.69 6.23
CA LEU A 46 1.21 -9.63 5.37
C LEU A 46 2.18 -10.50 6.18
N LYS A 47 2.87 -9.91 7.15
CA LYS A 47 3.79 -10.65 8.03
C LYS A 47 3.06 -11.66 8.89
N LYS A 48 1.89 -11.31 9.40
CA LYS A 48 1.08 -12.20 10.24
C LYS A 48 0.53 -13.39 9.44
N GLY A 49 0.24 -13.19 8.16
CA GLY A 49 -0.28 -14.22 7.29
C GLY A 49 -1.78 -14.38 7.36
N GLY A 50 -2.32 -15.35 6.63
CA GLY A 50 -3.76 -15.58 6.57
C GLY A 50 -4.54 -14.49 5.85
N VAL A 51 -3.87 -13.73 4.99
CA VAL A 51 -4.49 -12.68 4.19
C VAL A 51 -5.18 -13.32 2.98
N LYS A 52 -6.43 -12.98 2.74
CA LYS A 52 -7.24 -13.60 1.66
C LYS A 52 -6.68 -13.29 0.27
N ARG A 53 -6.29 -12.04 0.04
CA ARG A 53 -5.75 -11.59 -1.23
C ARG A 53 -4.45 -10.81 -1.01
N PRO A 54 -3.32 -11.54 -0.82
CA PRO A 54 -2.02 -10.87 -0.61
C PRO A 54 -1.63 -9.96 -1.78
N ASP A 55 -2.02 -10.31 -3.00
CA ASP A 55 -1.77 -9.50 -4.18
C ASP A 55 -2.44 -8.14 -4.08
N GLN A 56 -3.71 -8.09 -3.69
CA GLN A 56 -4.42 -6.82 -3.49
C GLN A 56 -3.82 -6.02 -2.34
N ALA A 57 -3.44 -6.70 -1.25
CA ALA A 57 -2.77 -6.03 -0.13
C ALA A 57 -1.47 -5.36 -0.59
N ARG A 58 -0.71 -6.02 -1.46
CA ARG A 58 0.53 -5.46 -2.00
C ARG A 58 0.28 -4.30 -2.95
N LEU A 59 -0.83 -4.28 -3.68
CA LEU A 59 -1.22 -3.11 -4.47
C LEU A 59 -1.48 -1.90 -3.55
N VAL A 60 -2.20 -2.11 -2.46
CA VAL A 60 -2.44 -1.05 -1.47
C VAL A 60 -1.13 -0.54 -0.87
N LEU A 61 -0.23 -1.45 -0.55
CA LEU A 61 1.10 -1.10 -0.04
C LEU A 61 1.86 -0.22 -1.04
N GLY A 62 1.82 -0.59 -2.33
CA GLY A 62 2.44 0.19 -3.39
C GLY A 62 1.84 1.59 -3.50
N MET A 63 0.52 1.70 -3.41
CA MET A 63 -0.17 2.99 -3.45
C MET A 63 0.24 3.88 -2.28
N ALA A 64 0.36 3.31 -1.08
CA ALA A 64 0.78 4.05 0.10
C ALA A 64 2.21 4.57 -0.08
N TYR A 65 3.13 3.73 -0.52
CA TYR A 65 4.51 4.14 -0.79
C TYR A 65 4.59 5.21 -1.87
N PHE A 66 3.80 5.05 -2.94
CA PHE A 66 3.75 6.05 -4.02
C PHE A 66 3.37 7.43 -3.47
N ASN A 67 2.33 7.49 -2.65
CA ASN A 67 1.85 8.74 -2.07
C ASN A 67 2.84 9.34 -1.05
N LEU A 68 3.71 8.50 -0.48
CA LEU A 68 4.80 8.96 0.38
C LEU A 68 6.02 9.43 -0.41
N GLY A 69 5.99 9.31 -1.74
CA GLY A 69 7.14 9.65 -2.57
C GLY A 69 8.25 8.60 -2.55
N GLU A 70 7.97 7.43 -2.01
CA GLU A 70 8.94 6.34 -1.94
C GLU A 70 8.79 5.44 -3.16
N TYR A 71 9.27 5.92 -4.30
CA TYR A 71 9.00 5.32 -5.61
C TYR A 71 9.61 3.93 -5.78
N ASP A 72 10.82 3.70 -5.28
CA ASP A 72 11.44 2.38 -5.40
C ASP A 72 10.68 1.33 -4.58
N LYS A 73 10.26 1.68 -3.38
CA LYS A 73 9.45 0.80 -2.55
C LYS A 73 8.08 0.53 -3.19
N ALA A 74 7.49 1.56 -3.80
CA ALA A 74 6.22 1.41 -4.50
C ALA A 74 6.35 0.41 -5.65
N ARG A 75 7.37 0.58 -6.51
CA ARG A 75 7.59 -0.35 -7.63
C ARG A 75 7.80 -1.78 -7.15
N ARG A 76 8.54 -1.96 -6.05
CA ARG A 76 8.79 -3.29 -5.49
C ARG A 76 7.48 -3.94 -5.02
N ALA A 77 6.65 -3.19 -4.30
CA ALA A 77 5.36 -3.69 -3.84
C ALA A 77 4.46 -4.06 -5.01
N PHE A 78 4.39 -3.21 -6.03
CA PHE A 78 3.60 -3.49 -7.23
C PHE A 78 4.13 -4.71 -7.99
N ARG A 79 5.46 -4.83 -8.09
CA ARG A 79 6.08 -6.00 -8.75
C ARG A 79 5.72 -7.29 -8.03
N ASP A 80 5.77 -7.27 -6.70
CA ASP A 80 5.41 -8.43 -5.90
C ASP A 80 3.92 -8.78 -6.06
N ALA A 81 3.06 -7.76 -6.12
CA ALA A 81 1.63 -7.97 -6.39
C ALA A 81 1.42 -8.66 -7.73
N GLY A 82 2.21 -8.26 -8.74
CA GLY A 82 2.08 -8.78 -10.10
C GLY A 82 2.53 -10.22 -10.28
N LYS A 83 3.10 -10.85 -9.27
CA LYS A 83 3.41 -12.30 -9.29
C LYS A 83 2.14 -13.13 -9.29
N ASP A 84 1.03 -12.57 -8.81
CA ASP A 84 -0.29 -13.18 -8.91
C ASP A 84 -0.91 -12.70 -10.23
N ASP A 85 -1.36 -13.64 -11.07
CA ASP A 85 -1.93 -13.33 -12.38
C ASP A 85 -3.11 -12.35 -12.28
N ARG A 86 -3.88 -12.42 -11.21
CA ARG A 86 -5.05 -11.55 -11.01
C ARG A 86 -4.67 -10.08 -10.90
N SER A 87 -3.46 -9.78 -10.44
CA SER A 87 -2.98 -8.40 -10.27
C SER A 87 -1.90 -8.02 -11.29
N ALA A 88 -1.52 -8.91 -12.19
CA ALA A 88 -0.39 -8.67 -13.10
C ALA A 88 -0.59 -7.44 -13.99
N LYS A 89 -1.79 -7.27 -14.54
CA LYS A 89 -2.12 -6.12 -15.39
C LYS A 89 -2.05 -4.81 -14.61
N TYR A 90 -2.63 -4.79 -13.42
CA TYR A 90 -2.62 -3.60 -12.55
C TYR A 90 -1.20 -3.26 -12.12
N SER A 91 -0.40 -4.27 -11.78
CA SER A 91 0.99 -4.10 -11.43
C SER A 91 1.77 -3.36 -12.52
N LYS A 92 1.64 -3.80 -13.76
CA LYS A 92 2.32 -3.16 -14.90
C LYS A 92 1.88 -1.71 -15.07
N GLN A 93 0.59 -1.46 -14.98
CA GLN A 93 0.04 -0.11 -15.11
C GLN A 93 0.57 0.82 -14.02
N TRP A 94 0.58 0.33 -12.78
CA TRP A 94 1.05 1.11 -11.65
C TRP A 94 2.55 1.40 -11.73
N ILE A 95 3.36 0.41 -12.11
CA ILE A 95 4.81 0.60 -12.23
C ILE A 95 5.10 1.66 -13.29
N ALA A 96 4.42 1.60 -14.43
CA ALA A 96 4.58 2.61 -15.48
C ALA A 96 4.19 4.00 -14.98
N TYR A 97 3.10 4.10 -14.23
CA TYR A 97 2.63 5.37 -13.66
C TYR A 97 3.64 5.93 -12.64
N VAL A 98 4.12 5.09 -11.74
CA VAL A 98 5.12 5.49 -10.73
C VAL A 98 6.37 6.05 -11.41
N THR A 99 6.87 5.35 -12.43
CA THR A 99 8.08 5.77 -13.16
C THR A 99 7.85 7.11 -13.85
N SER A 100 6.70 7.28 -14.49
CA SER A 100 6.32 8.54 -15.14
C SER A 100 6.26 9.71 -14.15
N GLU A 101 5.65 9.49 -12.98
CA GLU A 101 5.55 10.52 -11.95
C GLU A 101 6.91 10.86 -11.36
N GLU A 102 7.76 9.87 -11.15
CA GLU A 102 9.11 10.10 -10.66
C GLU A 102 9.91 10.97 -11.64
N ASP A 103 9.83 10.65 -12.93
CA ASP A 103 10.50 11.43 -13.98
C ASP A 103 9.97 12.85 -14.01
N ARG A 104 8.66 13.03 -13.89
CA ARG A 104 8.05 14.36 -13.87
C ARG A 104 8.53 15.17 -12.67
N GLN A 105 8.60 14.57 -11.50
CA GLN A 105 9.11 15.25 -10.29
C GLN A 105 10.58 15.66 -10.48
N ARG A 106 11.37 14.79 -11.06
CA ARG A 106 12.79 15.05 -11.31
C ARG A 106 12.96 16.24 -12.27
N GLU A 107 12.14 16.32 -13.30
CA GLU A 107 12.17 17.45 -14.24
C GLU A 107 11.77 18.76 -13.56
N LEU A 108 10.74 18.72 -12.70
CA LEU A 108 10.32 19.91 -11.95
C LEU A 108 11.43 20.40 -11.01
N GLU A 109 12.15 19.49 -10.37
CA GLU A 109 13.26 19.84 -9.49
C GLU A 109 14.39 20.52 -10.25
N LYS A 110 14.70 20.07 -11.47
CA LYS A 110 15.71 20.70 -12.32
C LYS A 110 15.36 22.15 -12.63
N ASP A 111 14.08 22.44 -12.86
CA ASP A 111 13.64 23.79 -13.18
C ASP A 111 13.72 24.73 -11.97
N LEU A 112 13.73 24.18 -10.75
CA LEU A 112 13.82 24.98 -9.52
C LEU A 112 15.26 25.31 -9.13
N PHE A 113 16.20 24.52 -9.55
CA PHE A 113 17.61 24.66 -9.20
C PHE A 113 18.49 24.75 -10.43
#